data_8152421cdd2fcb6e7add951f0711c43a
#
_entry.id   8152421cdd2fcb6e7add951f0711c43a
#
_cell.length_a   1.000
_cell.length_b   1.000
_cell.length_c   1.000
_cell.angle_alpha   90.00
_cell.angle_beta   90.00
_cell.angle_gamma   90.00
#
_symmetry.space_group_name_H-M   'P 1'
#
loop_
_entity.id
_entity.type
_entity.pdbx_description
1 polymer ?
#
loop_
_entity_poly.entity_id
_entity_poly.type
_entity_poly.pdbx_seq_one_letter_code
_entity_poly.pdbx_strand_id
1 'polypeptide(L)'
;MTCKGTLPKEVVLEALRCCRDVYPHEQDFLVSRKIAGHTILAVEGTNETTDWITNLKFLIKRDDCHRGFKNNANRTLAQLVVAYEGLNPERKLVVTGHSLGGATATLIADLLWESGNKNIALITAGSPRPGGRRLRRRIKDLEHYRFVHGDDIV
;
A
#
# COMPACT_ATOMS: atom_id res chain seq x y z
N MET A 1 12.38 -14.45 -7.46
CA MET A 1 11.15 -15.20 -7.18
C MET A 1 10.03 -14.48 -7.91
N THR A 2 9.62 -14.99 -9.06
CA THR A 2 8.61 -14.38 -9.94
C THR A 2 7.25 -14.61 -9.29
N CYS A 3 6.65 -13.56 -8.71
CA CYS A 3 5.22 -13.60 -8.45
C CYS A 3 4.53 -13.92 -9.77
N LYS A 4 3.82 -15.04 -9.84
CA LYS A 4 2.89 -15.31 -10.93
C LYS A 4 1.78 -14.25 -10.80
N GLY A 5 1.99 -13.11 -11.43
CA GLY A 5 1.03 -12.03 -11.40
C GLY A 5 -0.28 -12.49 -12.05
N THR A 6 -1.37 -12.37 -11.30
CA THR A 6 -2.70 -12.70 -11.76
C THR A 6 -3.51 -11.45 -12.13
N LEU A 7 -2.99 -10.25 -11.77
CA LEU A 7 -3.69 -9.00 -12.08
C LEU A 7 -3.64 -8.66 -13.57
N PRO A 8 -4.76 -8.30 -14.19
CA PRO A 8 -4.79 -7.75 -15.54
C PRO A 8 -3.93 -6.49 -15.63
N LYS A 9 -3.25 -6.30 -16.77
CA LYS A 9 -2.38 -5.13 -17.02
C LYS A 9 -3.13 -3.80 -16.81
N GLU A 10 -4.39 -3.73 -17.21
CA GLU A 10 -5.24 -2.55 -17.05
C GLU A 10 -5.46 -2.19 -15.57
N VAL A 11 -5.60 -3.19 -14.69
CA VAL A 11 -5.75 -3.00 -13.24
C VAL A 11 -4.47 -2.45 -12.64
N VAL A 12 -3.31 -2.98 -13.05
CA VAL A 12 -1.99 -2.49 -12.60
C VAL A 12 -1.78 -1.04 -13.04
N LEU A 13 -2.07 -0.72 -14.30
CA LEU A 13 -1.93 0.65 -14.81
C LEU A 13 -2.87 1.62 -14.10
N GLU A 14 -4.11 1.22 -13.83
CA GLU A 14 -5.07 2.06 -13.13
C GLU A 14 -4.66 2.26 -11.66
N ALA A 15 -4.13 1.26 -11.00
CA ALA A 15 -3.60 1.40 -9.64
C ALA A 15 -2.46 2.44 -9.59
N LEU A 16 -1.55 2.42 -10.56
CA LEU A 16 -0.48 3.43 -10.64
C LEU A 16 -1.02 4.84 -10.95
N ARG A 17 -2.08 4.96 -11.77
CA ARG A 17 -2.76 6.25 -11.99
C ARG A 17 -3.40 6.76 -10.71
N CYS A 18 -4.09 5.90 -9.97
CA CYS A 18 -4.67 6.27 -8.67
C CYS A 18 -3.63 6.78 -7.67
N CYS A 19 -2.40 6.24 -7.68
CA CYS A 19 -1.31 6.76 -6.85
C CYS A 19 -0.96 8.22 -7.15
N ARG A 20 -1.11 8.67 -8.41
CA ARG A 20 -0.93 10.06 -8.80
C ARG A 20 -2.14 10.91 -8.44
N ASP A 21 -3.32 10.38 -8.69
CA ASP A 21 -4.58 11.11 -8.58
C ASP A 21 -5.00 11.35 -7.12
N VAL A 22 -4.40 10.63 -6.15
CA VAL A 22 -4.68 10.82 -4.72
C VAL A 22 -4.08 12.13 -4.15
N TYR A 23 -2.99 12.65 -4.73
CA TYR A 23 -2.28 13.82 -4.22
C TYR A 23 -3.01 15.16 -4.26
N PRO A 24 -3.92 15.47 -5.22
CA PRO A 24 -4.63 16.74 -5.26
C PRO A 24 -5.77 16.87 -4.25
N HIS A 25 -6.16 15.81 -3.58
CA HIS A 25 -7.29 15.81 -2.66
C HIS A 25 -6.85 16.18 -1.24
N GLU A 26 -7.04 17.43 -0.84
CA GLU A 26 -6.63 17.96 0.48
C GLU A 26 -7.26 17.26 1.70
N GLN A 27 -8.25 16.41 1.52
CA GLN A 27 -8.99 15.76 2.61
C GLN A 27 -9.07 14.24 2.52
N ASP A 28 -8.77 13.64 1.38
CA ASP A 28 -8.94 12.21 1.16
C ASP A 28 -7.60 11.50 1.02
N PHE A 29 -7.19 10.84 2.08
CA PHE A 29 -6.04 9.93 2.09
C PHE A 29 -6.25 8.72 1.17
N LEU A 30 -7.37 8.66 0.45
CA LEU A 30 -7.85 7.48 -0.21
C LEU A 30 -8.66 7.80 -1.47
N VAL A 31 -8.20 7.27 -2.61
CA VAL A 31 -9.00 7.19 -3.84
C VAL A 31 -9.39 5.74 -4.06
N SER A 32 -10.70 5.50 -4.26
CA SER A 32 -11.21 4.18 -4.64
C SER A 32 -11.74 4.18 -6.05
N ARG A 33 -11.34 3.19 -6.84
CA ARG A 33 -11.86 2.94 -8.19
C ARG A 33 -12.22 1.47 -8.38
N LYS A 34 -13.25 1.23 -9.21
CA LYS A 34 -13.68 -0.12 -9.59
C LYS A 34 -13.35 -0.35 -11.06
N ILE A 35 -12.56 -1.38 -11.36
CA ILE A 35 -12.19 -1.75 -12.72
C ILE A 35 -12.05 -3.28 -12.84
N ALA A 36 -12.57 -3.85 -13.93
CA ALA A 36 -12.41 -5.27 -14.25
C ALA A 36 -12.65 -6.23 -13.08
N GLY A 37 -13.70 -6.00 -12.28
CA GLY A 37 -14.03 -6.82 -11.11
C GLY A 37 -13.14 -6.60 -9.87
N HIS A 38 -12.21 -5.64 -9.92
CA HIS A 38 -11.33 -5.26 -8.82
C HIS A 38 -11.79 -3.95 -8.18
N THR A 39 -11.48 -3.78 -6.90
CA THR A 39 -11.56 -2.50 -6.20
C THR A 39 -10.15 -2.03 -5.94
N ILE A 40 -9.77 -0.89 -6.48
CA ILE A 40 -8.47 -0.25 -6.24
C ILE A 40 -8.63 0.75 -5.12
N LEU A 41 -7.69 0.71 -4.19
CA LEU A 41 -7.57 1.60 -3.06
C LEU A 41 -6.20 2.24 -3.06
N ALA A 42 -6.12 3.50 -3.42
CA ALA A 42 -4.87 4.26 -3.40
C ALA A 42 -4.73 5.05 -2.09
N VAL A 43 -3.58 4.88 -1.47
CA VAL A 43 -3.22 5.56 -0.23
C VAL A 43 -2.28 6.72 -0.55
N GLU A 44 -2.63 7.90 -0.04
CA GLU A 44 -1.81 9.09 -0.21
C GLU A 44 -0.46 8.95 0.52
N GLY A 45 0.60 9.46 -0.12
CA GLY A 45 1.88 9.74 0.51
C GLY A 45 1.91 11.15 1.08
N THR A 46 2.99 11.55 1.73
CA THR A 46 3.20 12.94 2.14
C THR A 46 3.90 13.73 1.04
N ASN A 47 3.51 14.99 0.84
CA ASN A 47 4.16 15.91 -0.09
C ASN A 47 5.55 16.38 0.39
N GLU A 48 5.89 16.18 1.67
CA GLU A 48 7.17 16.57 2.29
C GLU A 48 8.20 15.43 2.16
N THR A 49 8.70 15.20 0.94
CA THR A 49 9.40 13.96 0.60
C THR A 49 10.87 13.89 1.01
N THR A 50 11.59 15.00 1.09
CA THR A 50 13.07 14.95 1.15
C THR A 50 13.62 14.69 2.55
N ASP A 51 13.10 15.36 3.56
CA ASP A 51 13.59 15.22 4.94
C ASP A 51 13.09 13.94 5.61
N TRP A 52 11.91 13.49 5.20
CA TRP A 52 11.29 12.27 5.70
C TRP A 52 12.01 11.00 5.26
N ILE A 53 12.43 10.91 4.00
CA ILE A 53 13.17 9.76 3.46
C ILE A 53 14.52 9.64 4.14
N THR A 54 15.17 10.75 4.44
CA THR A 54 16.46 10.77 5.15
C THR A 54 16.29 10.29 6.59
N ASN A 55 15.26 10.74 7.29
CA ASN A 55 14.95 10.32 8.66
C ASN A 55 14.49 8.86 8.74
N LEU A 56 13.82 8.36 7.71
CA LEU A 56 13.34 6.97 7.63
C LEU A 56 14.49 5.96 7.63
N LYS A 57 15.61 6.27 6.97
CA LYS A 57 16.81 5.41 6.93
C LYS A 57 17.37 5.13 8.32
N PHE A 58 17.21 6.05 9.27
CA PHE A 58 17.67 5.88 10.66
C PHE A 58 16.69 5.14 11.55
N LEU A 59 15.39 5.15 11.23
CA LEU A 59 14.33 4.60 12.07
C LEU A 59 14.05 3.11 11.85
N ILE A 60 14.43 2.56 10.68
CA ILE A 60 14.17 1.14 10.33
C ILE A 60 15.06 0.16 11.11
N LYS A 61 16.04 0.64 11.88
CA LYS A 61 17.05 -0.22 12.52
C LYS A 61 16.58 -1.03 13.73
N ARG A 62 15.40 -0.80 14.30
CA ARG A 62 15.10 -1.36 15.64
C ARG A 62 13.82 -2.18 15.82
N ASP A 63 12.80 -2.07 14.98
CA ASP A 63 11.55 -2.83 15.16
C ASP A 63 10.94 -3.34 13.86
N ASP A 64 10.16 -4.41 13.95
CA ASP A 64 9.54 -5.09 12.81
C ASP A 64 8.59 -4.22 11.99
N CYS A 65 8.16 -3.08 12.53
CA CYS A 65 7.34 -2.10 11.86
C CYS A 65 7.46 -0.74 12.55
N HIS A 66 7.65 0.32 11.77
CA HIS A 66 7.71 1.68 12.32
C HIS A 66 6.35 2.10 12.90
N ARG A 67 6.32 2.53 14.18
CA ARG A 67 5.07 2.90 14.88
C ARG A 67 4.24 3.95 14.14
N GLY A 68 4.89 4.94 13.53
CA GLY A 68 4.21 5.99 12.77
C GLY A 68 3.44 5.42 11.58
N PHE A 69 4.02 4.51 10.81
CA PHE A 69 3.34 3.85 9.70
C PHE A 69 2.16 3.00 10.18
N LYS A 70 2.36 2.27 11.29
CA LYS A 70 1.29 1.42 11.84
C LYS A 70 0.10 2.26 12.31
N ASN A 71 0.34 3.39 12.97
CA ASN A 71 -0.72 4.29 13.40
C ASN A 71 -1.46 4.89 12.20
N ASN A 72 -0.72 5.30 11.16
CA ASN A 72 -1.31 5.81 9.94
C ASN A 72 -2.12 4.73 9.21
N ALA A 73 -1.59 3.52 9.08
CA ALA A 73 -2.28 2.39 8.47
C ALA A 73 -3.57 2.03 9.22
N ASN A 74 -3.54 2.00 10.55
CA ASN A 74 -4.73 1.73 11.36
C ASN A 74 -5.80 2.83 11.19
N ARG A 75 -5.39 4.10 11.17
CA ARG A 75 -6.29 5.23 10.95
C ARG A 75 -6.93 5.16 9.57
N THR A 76 -6.14 4.93 8.54
CA THR A 76 -6.61 4.81 7.17
C THR A 76 -7.54 3.61 6.99
N LEU A 77 -7.20 2.47 7.62
CA LEU A 77 -8.05 1.28 7.60
C LEU A 77 -9.39 1.52 8.32
N ALA A 78 -9.39 2.22 9.45
CA ALA A 78 -10.63 2.59 10.14
C ALA A 78 -11.52 3.49 9.28
N GLN A 79 -10.95 4.48 8.59
CA GLN A 79 -11.69 5.31 7.64
C GLN A 79 -12.25 4.51 6.47
N LEU A 80 -11.50 3.52 5.99
CA LEU A 80 -11.93 2.58 4.97
C LEU A 80 -13.17 1.78 5.37
N VAL A 81 -13.12 1.19 6.55
CA VAL A 81 -14.25 0.38 7.06
C VAL A 81 -15.51 1.24 7.17
N VAL A 82 -15.38 2.50 7.64
CA VAL A 82 -16.50 3.43 7.76
C VAL A 82 -17.04 3.91 6.42
N ALA A 83 -16.13 4.21 5.45
CA ALA A 83 -16.52 4.76 4.15
C ALA A 83 -17.11 3.72 3.19
N TYR A 84 -16.78 2.45 3.37
CA TYR A 84 -17.09 1.39 2.40
C TYR A 84 -17.95 0.27 2.95
N GLU A 85 -18.80 0.48 3.96
CA GLU A 85 -19.75 -0.50 4.51
C GLU A 85 -19.45 -1.96 4.09
N GLY A 86 -18.27 -2.44 4.47
CA GLY A 86 -17.76 -3.75 4.08
C GLY A 86 -17.18 -3.76 2.66
N LEU A 87 -15.87 -3.92 2.59
CA LEU A 87 -15.18 -4.29 1.34
C LEU A 87 -15.87 -5.55 0.79
N ASN A 88 -16.48 -5.44 -0.38
CA ASN A 88 -17.16 -6.58 -0.99
C ASN A 88 -16.16 -7.76 -1.13
N PRO A 89 -16.31 -8.85 -0.38
CA PRO A 89 -15.34 -9.95 -0.35
C PRO A 89 -15.25 -10.68 -1.70
N GLU A 90 -16.24 -10.50 -2.56
CA GLU A 90 -16.28 -11.09 -3.90
C GLU A 90 -15.35 -10.37 -4.90
N ARG A 91 -14.99 -9.10 -4.60
CA ARG A 91 -14.07 -8.34 -5.44
C ARG A 91 -12.68 -8.38 -4.88
N LYS A 92 -11.70 -8.65 -5.74
CA LYS A 92 -10.30 -8.55 -5.34
C LYS A 92 -9.96 -7.10 -5.02
N LEU A 93 -9.43 -6.88 -3.81
CA LEU A 93 -8.96 -5.57 -3.39
C LEU A 93 -7.50 -5.38 -3.83
N VAL A 94 -7.24 -4.30 -4.52
CA VAL A 94 -5.88 -3.87 -4.89
C VAL A 94 -5.53 -2.65 -4.04
N VAL A 95 -4.66 -2.82 -3.06
CA VAL A 95 -4.13 -1.71 -2.26
C VAL A 95 -2.90 -1.16 -2.96
N THR A 96 -2.84 0.15 -3.14
CA THR A 96 -1.73 0.78 -3.84
C THR A 96 -1.28 2.08 -3.18
N GLY A 97 -0.02 2.46 -3.39
CA GLY A 97 0.52 3.72 -2.91
C GLY A 97 1.91 4.03 -3.47
N HIS A 98 2.22 5.32 -3.52
CA HIS A 98 3.51 5.84 -3.92
C HIS A 98 4.25 6.41 -2.72
N SER A 99 5.58 6.27 -2.69
CA SER A 99 6.44 6.79 -1.63
C SER A 99 5.95 6.35 -0.23
N LEU A 100 5.71 7.27 0.70
CA LEU A 100 5.16 6.99 2.03
C LEU A 100 3.80 6.27 1.98
N GLY A 101 2.93 6.63 1.03
CA GLY A 101 1.67 5.95 0.79
C GLY A 101 1.86 4.47 0.44
N GLY A 102 2.95 4.12 -0.25
CA GLY A 102 3.31 2.73 -0.53
C GLY A 102 3.70 1.95 0.73
N ALA A 103 4.40 2.58 1.67
CA ALA A 103 4.71 1.98 2.97
C ALA A 103 3.42 1.76 3.79
N THR A 104 2.54 2.75 3.85
CA THR A 104 1.23 2.67 4.51
C THR A 104 0.35 1.61 3.86
N ALA A 105 0.28 1.57 2.52
CA ALA A 105 -0.46 0.55 1.76
C ALA A 105 0.03 -0.88 2.08
N THR A 106 1.34 -1.05 2.24
CA THR A 106 1.92 -2.35 2.63
C THR A 106 1.44 -2.81 4.00
N LEU A 107 1.34 -1.89 4.97
CA LEU A 107 0.83 -2.23 6.31
C LEU A 107 -0.68 -2.47 6.33
N ILE A 108 -1.44 -1.73 5.53
CA ILE A 108 -2.88 -1.99 5.35
C ILE A 108 -3.08 -3.38 4.76
N ALA A 109 -2.32 -3.73 3.72
CA ALA A 109 -2.39 -5.06 3.11
C ALA A 109 -2.00 -6.17 4.11
N ASP A 110 -0.98 -5.95 4.96
CA ASP A 110 -0.60 -6.86 6.04
C ASP A 110 -1.74 -7.05 7.05
N LEU A 111 -2.35 -5.98 7.52
CA LEU A 111 -3.47 -6.03 8.47
C LEU A 111 -4.69 -6.78 7.90
N LEU A 112 -5.04 -6.50 6.64
CA LEU A 112 -6.13 -7.19 5.94
C LEU A 112 -5.82 -8.67 5.73
N TRP A 113 -4.56 -8.99 5.37
CA TRP A 113 -4.12 -10.37 5.19
C TRP A 113 -4.16 -11.17 6.50
N GLU A 114 -3.72 -10.56 7.60
CA GLU A 114 -3.77 -11.15 8.95
C GLU A 114 -5.22 -11.32 9.44
N SER A 115 -6.13 -10.40 9.08
CA SER A 115 -7.57 -10.52 9.42
C SER A 115 -8.31 -11.61 8.62
N GLY A 116 -7.61 -12.31 7.70
CA GLY A 116 -8.18 -13.40 6.92
C GLY A 116 -8.62 -13.04 5.51
N ASN A 117 -8.58 -11.76 5.11
CA ASN A 117 -8.87 -11.38 3.73
C ASN A 117 -7.71 -11.79 2.82
N LYS A 118 -7.88 -12.90 2.10
CA LYS A 118 -6.89 -13.42 1.16
C LYS A 118 -7.13 -12.97 -0.29
N ASN A 119 -8.24 -12.27 -0.56
CA ASN A 119 -8.59 -11.76 -1.89
C ASN A 119 -8.03 -10.34 -2.09
N ILE A 120 -6.75 -10.14 -1.81
CA ILE A 120 -6.06 -8.85 -1.93
C ILE A 120 -4.78 -8.96 -2.75
N ALA A 121 -4.40 -7.84 -3.36
CA ALA A 121 -3.09 -7.63 -3.98
C ALA A 121 -2.52 -6.27 -3.56
N LEU A 122 -1.21 -6.13 -3.63
CA LEU A 122 -0.49 -4.91 -3.28
C LEU A 122 0.30 -4.41 -4.48
N ILE A 123 0.19 -3.12 -4.77
CA ILE A 123 1.00 -2.46 -5.80
C ILE A 123 1.68 -1.25 -5.15
N THR A 124 3.01 -1.18 -5.21
CA THR A 124 3.75 -0.06 -4.65
C THR A 124 4.72 0.53 -5.66
N ALA A 125 4.86 1.86 -5.66
CA ALA A 125 5.82 2.58 -6.48
C ALA A 125 6.72 3.47 -5.60
N GLY A 126 8.04 3.37 -5.74
CA GLY A 126 9.02 4.16 -4.97
C GLY A 126 8.83 4.04 -3.45
N SER A 127 8.31 2.92 -2.96
CA SER A 127 7.95 2.75 -1.55
C SER A 127 9.16 2.42 -0.69
N PRO A 128 9.38 3.12 0.44
CA PRO A 128 10.36 2.69 1.43
C PRO A 128 9.90 1.40 2.12
N ARG A 129 10.83 0.73 2.79
CA ARG A 129 10.51 -0.50 3.55
C ARG A 129 9.76 -0.13 4.84
N PRO A 130 8.50 -0.53 5.03
CA PRO A 130 7.73 -0.19 6.23
C PRO A 130 8.08 -1.07 7.44
N GLY A 131 8.82 -2.16 7.25
CA GLY A 131 9.15 -3.09 8.33
C GLY A 131 10.24 -4.10 8.00
N GLY A 132 10.57 -4.95 8.97
CA GLY A 132 11.65 -5.90 8.93
C GLY A 132 11.25 -7.29 8.42
N ARG A 133 12.02 -8.31 8.89
CA ARG A 133 11.87 -9.71 8.46
C ARG A 133 10.52 -10.33 8.80
N ARG A 134 9.89 -9.93 9.91
CA ARG A 134 8.57 -10.45 10.31
C ARG A 134 7.49 -10.01 9.36
N LEU A 135 7.42 -8.72 9.03
CA LEU A 135 6.48 -8.21 8.03
C LEU A 135 6.65 -8.94 6.69
N ARG A 136 7.90 -9.06 6.21
CA ARG A 136 8.21 -9.80 4.98
C ARG A 136 7.71 -11.24 5.00
N ARG A 137 7.79 -11.93 6.14
CA ARG A 137 7.30 -13.32 6.27
C ARG A 137 5.77 -13.38 6.23
N ARG A 138 5.07 -12.44 6.85
CA ARG A 138 3.60 -12.40 6.85
C ARG A 138 3.03 -12.18 5.45
N ILE A 139 3.60 -11.24 4.70
CA ILE A 139 3.13 -10.89 3.35
C ILE A 139 3.83 -11.65 2.23
N LYS A 140 4.60 -12.70 2.52
CA LYS A 140 5.38 -13.44 1.51
C LYS A 140 4.52 -14.08 0.42
N ASP A 141 3.30 -14.48 0.76
CA ASP A 141 2.34 -15.15 -0.13
C ASP A 141 1.32 -14.15 -0.72
N LEU A 142 1.39 -12.88 -0.31
CA LEU A 142 0.59 -11.80 -0.88
C LEU A 142 1.06 -11.49 -2.30
N GLU A 143 0.12 -11.39 -3.23
CA GLU A 143 0.43 -10.92 -4.58
C GLU A 143 0.88 -9.46 -4.52
N HIS A 144 2.18 -9.21 -4.77
CA HIS A 144 2.80 -7.90 -4.62
C HIS A 144 3.63 -7.52 -5.86
N TYR A 145 3.25 -6.41 -6.48
CA TYR A 145 3.99 -5.74 -7.55
C TYR A 145 4.69 -4.52 -6.98
N ARG A 146 6.02 -4.55 -6.97
CA ARG A 146 6.83 -3.44 -6.49
C ARG A 146 7.56 -2.78 -7.65
N PHE A 147 7.23 -1.53 -7.91
CA PHE A 147 7.90 -0.69 -8.89
C PHE A 147 8.95 0.17 -8.21
N VAL A 148 10.19 0.08 -8.68
CA VAL A 148 11.33 0.88 -8.23
C VAL A 148 11.90 1.61 -9.44
N HIS A 149 12.29 2.86 -9.27
CA HIS A 149 12.93 3.63 -10.32
C HIS A 149 14.46 3.51 -10.15
N GLY A 150 15.16 2.96 -11.16
CA GLY A 150 16.62 2.93 -11.30
C GLY A 150 17.44 2.81 -10.01
N ASP A 151 18.05 3.91 -9.59
CA ASP A 151 18.96 3.98 -8.44
C ASP A 151 18.26 4.22 -7.08
N ASP A 152 16.98 3.99 -6.97
CA ASP A 152 16.24 4.08 -5.70
C ASP A 152 16.79 3.05 -4.70
N ILE A 153 17.76 3.48 -3.91
CA ILE A 153 18.34 2.72 -2.80
C ILE A 153 17.35 2.77 -1.61
N VAL A 154 16.21 2.12 -1.76
CA VAL A 154 15.24 2.06 -0.65
C VAL A 154 14.92 0.62 -0.32
#